data_f2811cdb60cc6840960b5e5856b372ca
#
_entry.id   f2811cdb60cc6840960b5e5856b372ca
#
_cell.length_a   1.000
_cell.length_b   1.000
_cell.length_c   1.000
_cell.angle_alpha   90.00
_cell.angle_beta   90.00
_cell.angle_gamma   90.00
#
_symmetry.space_group_name_H-M   'P 1'
#
loop_
_entity.id
_entity.type
_entity.pdbx_description
1 polymer ?
#
loop_
_entity_poly.entity_id
_entity_poly.type
_entity_poly.pdbx_seq_one_letter_code
_entity_poly.pdbx_strand_id
1 'polypeptide(L)'
;MEQKLSFELGAQVGADAHFGLIVLQSDQTLEYEFAQVFSKPEWSLHTSRVKSGDEVTVETLAEMENDLTGAAGLFPKSARYDVVGYGCTSGTSVIGAKRIADLVRLGCHTTHVTEPVSALVAACKAMGVKRLAFLSPYIGEVSQTLRQVLVEQGLDITVFGSFQEQLEENVARITPSSMVSASQKLVSKQNVDALFLSCTNLQSFSIVEELEQSLQCPVLSSNLVLAWHMMTLAGMCSHRTDMGSLLREH
;
A
#
# COMPACT_ATOMS: atom_id res chain seq x y z
N MET A 1 32.90 -20.35 -34.90
CA MET A 1 32.42 -21.60 -34.23
C MET A 1 31.83 -21.18 -32.88
N GLU A 2 30.59 -21.58 -32.61
CA GLU A 2 29.94 -21.34 -31.32
C GLU A 2 30.42 -22.44 -30.35
N GLN A 3 30.89 -22.02 -29.16
CA GLN A 3 31.34 -22.93 -28.12
C GLN A 3 30.31 -23.01 -27.00
N LYS A 4 29.75 -24.19 -26.74
CA LYS A 4 28.88 -24.43 -25.58
C LYS A 4 29.72 -24.47 -24.30
N LEU A 5 29.43 -23.55 -23.36
CA LEU A 5 30.12 -23.52 -22.07
C LEU A 5 29.28 -24.29 -21.01
N SER A 6 29.97 -24.89 -20.03
CA SER A 6 29.33 -25.52 -18.87
C SER A 6 28.89 -24.43 -17.88
N PHE A 7 27.78 -24.69 -17.17
CA PHE A 7 27.29 -23.85 -16.09
C PHE A 7 26.64 -24.72 -15.00
N GLU A 8 26.55 -24.17 -13.81
CA GLU A 8 25.81 -24.75 -12.69
C GLU A 8 24.61 -23.85 -12.37
N LEU A 9 23.50 -24.48 -11.92
CA LEU A 9 22.32 -23.75 -11.45
C LEU A 9 22.44 -23.56 -9.94
N GLY A 10 22.44 -22.31 -9.50
CA GLY A 10 22.36 -21.95 -8.09
C GLY A 10 20.93 -21.92 -7.55
N ALA A 11 20.80 -21.48 -6.29
CA ALA A 11 19.50 -21.22 -5.66
C ALA A 11 18.76 -20.07 -6.38
N GLN A 12 17.43 -20.10 -6.33
CA GLN A 12 16.61 -19.00 -6.84
C GLN A 12 16.78 -17.75 -5.96
N VAL A 13 16.74 -16.56 -6.58
CA VAL A 13 16.74 -15.29 -5.84
C VAL A 13 15.46 -15.22 -4.98
N GLY A 14 15.61 -14.76 -3.72
CA GLY A 14 14.48 -14.68 -2.80
C GLY A 14 14.17 -16.02 -2.12
N ALA A 15 15.21 -16.70 -1.59
CA ALA A 15 15.09 -18.05 -1.02
C ALA A 15 14.08 -18.14 0.15
N ASP A 16 13.88 -17.07 0.90
CA ASP A 16 13.01 -17.05 2.09
C ASP A 16 11.59 -16.58 1.78
N ALA A 17 11.42 -15.60 0.87
CA ALA A 17 10.09 -15.10 0.51
C ALA A 17 10.06 -14.47 -0.89
N HIS A 18 8.97 -14.71 -1.59
CA HIS A 18 8.67 -14.15 -2.91
C HIS A 18 7.46 -13.22 -2.84
N PHE A 19 7.69 -11.95 -3.08
CA PHE A 19 6.65 -10.93 -3.11
C PHE A 19 6.38 -10.46 -4.54
N GLY A 20 5.10 -10.26 -4.87
CA GLY A 20 4.65 -9.55 -6.05
C GLY A 20 4.02 -8.23 -5.66
N LEU A 21 4.22 -7.18 -6.45
CA LEU A 21 3.60 -5.87 -6.25
C LEU A 21 3.00 -5.39 -7.57
N ILE A 22 1.70 -5.14 -7.58
CA ILE A 22 1.01 -4.52 -8.72
C ILE A 22 0.81 -3.05 -8.39
N VAL A 23 1.48 -2.19 -9.15
CA VAL A 23 1.51 -0.73 -8.98
C VAL A 23 0.69 -0.07 -10.08
N LEU A 24 0.07 1.08 -9.81
CA LEU A 24 -0.60 1.84 -10.86
C LEU A 24 0.38 2.39 -11.88
N GLN A 25 -0.04 2.52 -13.14
CA GLN A 25 0.78 3.13 -14.18
C GLN A 25 1.23 4.55 -13.80
N SER A 26 0.35 5.32 -13.16
CA SER A 26 0.58 6.70 -12.74
C SER A 26 1.33 6.85 -11.41
N ASP A 27 1.46 5.78 -10.59
CA ASP A 27 2.15 5.85 -9.29
C ASP A 27 3.67 6.05 -9.45
N GLN A 28 4.23 7.01 -8.73
CA GLN A 28 5.66 7.36 -8.75
C GLN A 28 6.35 7.12 -7.41
N THR A 29 5.63 6.65 -6.40
CA THR A 29 6.09 6.63 -5.01
C THR A 29 6.20 5.23 -4.42
N LEU A 30 5.21 4.37 -4.68
CA LEU A 30 5.09 3.08 -3.99
C LEU A 30 6.33 2.19 -4.17
N GLU A 31 6.86 2.06 -5.39
CA GLU A 31 8.08 1.25 -5.65
C GLU A 31 9.29 1.81 -4.92
N TYR A 32 9.43 3.15 -4.89
CA TYR A 32 10.51 3.83 -4.18
C TYR A 32 10.47 3.56 -2.67
N GLU A 33 9.29 3.64 -2.05
CA GLU A 33 9.12 3.35 -0.62
C GLU A 33 9.30 1.85 -0.32
N PHE A 34 8.76 0.96 -1.16
CA PHE A 34 8.89 -0.49 -0.99
C PHE A 34 10.34 -0.98 -1.11
N ALA A 35 11.15 -0.35 -1.95
CA ALA A 35 12.59 -0.68 -2.05
C ALA A 35 13.32 -0.48 -0.72
N GLN A 36 12.84 0.38 0.17
CA GLN A 36 13.44 0.61 1.49
C GLN A 36 13.12 -0.52 2.49
N VAL A 37 12.00 -1.22 2.31
CA VAL A 37 11.52 -2.28 3.22
C VAL A 37 11.89 -3.67 2.71
N PHE A 38 11.73 -3.92 1.40
CA PHE A 38 11.96 -5.22 0.77
C PHE A 38 13.39 -5.38 0.23
N SER A 39 14.37 -4.85 0.94
CA SER A 39 15.79 -4.82 0.52
C SER A 39 16.63 -5.98 1.04
N LYS A 40 16.04 -6.97 1.73
CA LYS A 40 16.77 -8.14 2.23
C LYS A 40 17.20 -9.04 1.05
N PRO A 41 18.44 -9.53 1.01
CA PRO A 41 18.94 -10.39 -0.08
C PRO A 41 18.15 -11.70 -0.24
N GLU A 42 17.56 -12.20 0.86
CA GLU A 42 16.80 -13.43 0.89
C GLU A 42 15.35 -13.25 0.41
N TRP A 43 14.91 -12.01 0.16
CA TRP A 43 13.58 -11.68 -0.34
C TRP A 43 13.63 -11.26 -1.80
N SER A 44 12.65 -11.65 -2.59
CA SER A 44 12.44 -11.08 -3.92
C SER A 44 11.16 -10.25 -3.94
N LEU A 45 11.22 -9.08 -4.55
CA LEU A 45 10.05 -8.26 -4.88
C LEU A 45 9.99 -8.07 -6.39
N HIS A 46 9.01 -8.70 -7.04
CA HIS A 46 8.73 -8.48 -8.45
C HIS A 46 7.61 -7.46 -8.60
N THR A 47 7.83 -6.45 -9.42
CA THR A 47 6.82 -5.40 -9.67
C THR A 47 6.24 -5.54 -11.07
N SER A 48 4.93 -5.35 -11.16
CA SER A 48 4.18 -5.20 -12.42
C SER A 48 3.31 -3.96 -12.33
N ARG A 49 2.88 -3.43 -13.49
CA ARG A 49 2.01 -2.26 -13.52
C ARG A 49 0.66 -2.57 -14.15
N VAL A 50 -0.40 -2.06 -13.51
CA VAL A 50 -1.75 -2.04 -14.07
C VAL A 50 -2.00 -0.67 -14.70
N LYS A 51 -2.62 -0.67 -15.87
CA LYS A 51 -3.05 0.57 -16.54
C LYS A 51 -3.99 1.36 -15.63
N SER A 52 -3.77 2.65 -15.49
CA SER A 52 -4.58 3.55 -14.68
C SER A 52 -4.75 4.91 -15.35
N GLY A 53 -5.79 5.65 -14.98
CA GLY A 53 -5.99 7.03 -15.42
C GLY A 53 -4.98 8.00 -14.79
N ASP A 54 -4.77 9.13 -15.42
CA ASP A 54 -4.00 10.25 -14.86
C ASP A 54 -4.83 11.06 -13.86
N GLU A 55 -6.16 11.03 -14.01
CA GLU A 55 -7.13 11.60 -13.07
C GLU A 55 -7.81 10.51 -12.25
N VAL A 56 -8.05 10.80 -10.98
CA VAL A 56 -8.67 9.88 -10.03
C VAL A 56 -10.17 10.17 -9.94
N THR A 57 -10.94 9.34 -10.61
CA THR A 57 -12.42 9.31 -10.53
C THR A 57 -12.90 7.90 -10.19
N VAL A 58 -14.18 7.76 -9.82
CA VAL A 58 -14.77 6.43 -9.56
C VAL A 58 -14.69 5.55 -10.81
N GLU A 59 -14.91 6.13 -11.99
CA GLU A 59 -14.87 5.44 -13.27
C GLU A 59 -13.46 4.93 -13.60
N THR A 60 -12.43 5.80 -13.55
CA THR A 60 -11.04 5.41 -13.84
C THR A 60 -10.51 4.38 -12.84
N LEU A 61 -10.96 4.45 -11.58
CA LEU A 61 -10.65 3.45 -10.57
C LEU A 61 -11.29 2.09 -10.87
N ALA A 62 -12.53 2.07 -11.35
CA ALA A 62 -13.25 0.84 -11.72
C ALA A 62 -12.64 0.19 -12.97
N GLU A 63 -12.21 0.97 -13.95
CA GLU A 63 -11.62 0.46 -15.20
C GLU A 63 -10.38 -0.41 -14.97
N MET A 64 -9.61 -0.17 -13.90
CA MET A 64 -8.42 -0.97 -13.57
C MET A 64 -8.74 -2.47 -13.39
N GLU A 65 -9.98 -2.81 -13.04
CA GLU A 65 -10.42 -4.20 -12.93
C GLU A 65 -10.16 -5.01 -14.19
N ASN A 66 -10.32 -4.38 -15.37
CA ASN A 66 -10.20 -5.04 -16.68
C ASN A 66 -8.76 -5.47 -17.00
N ASP A 67 -7.77 -4.74 -16.49
CA ASP A 67 -6.35 -4.96 -16.79
C ASP A 67 -5.60 -5.74 -15.68
N LEU A 68 -6.23 -5.94 -14.51
CA LEU A 68 -5.55 -6.47 -13.33
C LEU A 68 -5.03 -7.91 -13.52
N THR A 69 -5.81 -8.78 -14.17
CA THR A 69 -5.37 -10.16 -14.50
C THR A 69 -4.18 -10.14 -15.46
N GLY A 70 -4.21 -9.25 -16.45
CA GLY A 70 -3.10 -9.06 -17.40
C GLY A 70 -1.84 -8.59 -16.69
N ALA A 71 -1.95 -7.60 -15.79
CA ALA A 71 -0.85 -7.10 -14.99
C ALA A 71 -0.24 -8.19 -14.10
N ALA A 72 -1.06 -8.98 -13.41
CA ALA A 72 -0.59 -10.13 -12.64
C ALA A 72 0.09 -11.20 -13.51
N GLY A 73 -0.37 -11.37 -14.74
CA GLY A 73 0.17 -12.32 -15.73
C GLY A 73 1.55 -11.95 -16.27
N LEU A 74 2.03 -10.72 -16.02
CA LEU A 74 3.38 -10.28 -16.41
C LEU A 74 4.46 -10.71 -15.40
N PHE A 75 4.09 -11.16 -14.24
CA PHE A 75 5.05 -11.75 -13.30
C PHE A 75 5.72 -13.00 -13.89
N PRO A 76 6.99 -13.32 -13.53
CA PRO A 76 7.68 -14.55 -13.95
C PRO A 76 6.82 -15.77 -13.69
N LYS A 77 6.46 -16.51 -14.75
CA LYS A 77 5.55 -17.67 -14.66
C LYS A 77 6.10 -18.84 -13.86
N SER A 78 7.43 -18.92 -13.72
CA SER A 78 8.12 -19.92 -12.91
C SER A 78 8.11 -19.60 -11.41
N ALA A 79 7.80 -18.34 -11.04
CA ALA A 79 7.77 -17.91 -9.65
C ALA A 79 6.41 -18.29 -8.99
N ARG A 80 6.49 -18.65 -7.72
CA ARG A 80 5.33 -18.80 -6.84
C ARG A 80 5.45 -17.75 -5.75
N TYR A 81 4.43 -16.91 -5.63
CA TYR A 81 4.43 -15.81 -4.69
C TYR A 81 3.80 -16.22 -3.37
N ASP A 82 4.46 -15.89 -2.27
CA ASP A 82 3.85 -15.99 -0.95
C ASP A 82 2.74 -14.96 -0.82
N VAL A 83 2.99 -13.74 -1.27
CA VAL A 83 2.02 -12.63 -1.24
C VAL A 83 2.15 -11.77 -2.49
N VAL A 84 1.01 -11.39 -3.06
CA VAL A 84 0.91 -10.31 -4.05
C VAL A 84 0.12 -9.15 -3.45
N GLY A 85 0.76 -7.97 -3.42
CA GLY A 85 0.13 -6.70 -3.05
C GLY A 85 -0.44 -5.98 -4.27
N TYR A 86 -1.66 -5.45 -4.16
CA TYR A 86 -2.24 -4.50 -5.11
C TYR A 86 -2.17 -3.10 -4.53
N GLY A 87 -1.36 -2.23 -5.14
CA GLY A 87 -1.01 -0.91 -4.62
C GLY A 87 -2.00 0.18 -5.04
N CYS A 88 -3.27 0.09 -4.62
CA CYS A 88 -4.23 1.19 -4.80
C CYS A 88 -5.30 1.19 -3.71
N THR A 89 -5.31 2.21 -2.87
CA THR A 89 -6.26 2.34 -1.77
C THR A 89 -7.66 2.65 -2.27
N SER A 90 -7.80 3.69 -3.11
CA SER A 90 -9.10 4.10 -3.66
C SER A 90 -9.64 3.06 -4.64
N GLY A 91 -8.80 2.48 -5.51
CA GLY A 91 -9.19 1.39 -6.41
C GLY A 91 -9.72 0.17 -5.64
N THR A 92 -9.11 -0.15 -4.50
CA THR A 92 -9.63 -1.23 -3.63
C THR A 92 -11.04 -0.96 -3.14
N SER A 93 -11.35 0.28 -2.74
CA SER A 93 -12.69 0.61 -2.25
C SER A 93 -13.77 0.56 -3.33
N VAL A 94 -13.39 0.71 -4.59
CA VAL A 94 -14.30 0.67 -5.75
C VAL A 94 -14.47 -0.76 -6.28
N ILE A 95 -13.36 -1.46 -6.53
CA ILE A 95 -13.35 -2.82 -7.11
C ILE A 95 -13.73 -3.88 -6.06
N GLY A 96 -13.28 -3.69 -4.84
CA GLY A 96 -13.44 -4.62 -3.73
C GLY A 96 -12.31 -5.64 -3.59
N ALA A 97 -11.86 -5.85 -2.34
CA ALA A 97 -10.73 -6.72 -1.99
C ALA A 97 -10.85 -8.15 -2.54
N LYS A 98 -12.05 -8.76 -2.41
CA LYS A 98 -12.30 -10.11 -2.93
C LYS A 98 -12.11 -10.20 -4.44
N ARG A 99 -12.67 -9.24 -5.17
CA ARG A 99 -12.59 -9.20 -6.64
C ARG A 99 -11.14 -9.02 -7.11
N ILE A 100 -10.39 -8.14 -6.47
CA ILE A 100 -8.96 -7.96 -6.72
C ILE A 100 -8.22 -9.28 -6.52
N ALA A 101 -8.45 -9.97 -5.40
CA ALA A 101 -7.79 -11.24 -5.11
C ALA A 101 -8.12 -12.32 -6.14
N ASP A 102 -9.36 -12.42 -6.59
CA ASP A 102 -9.79 -13.37 -7.62
C ASP A 102 -9.07 -13.08 -8.95
N LEU A 103 -9.00 -11.82 -9.37
CA LEU A 103 -8.34 -11.41 -10.63
C LEU A 103 -6.83 -11.62 -10.61
N VAL A 104 -6.17 -11.31 -9.51
CA VAL A 104 -4.73 -11.54 -9.35
C VAL A 104 -4.40 -13.03 -9.42
N ARG A 105 -5.19 -13.89 -8.76
CA ARG A 105 -4.98 -15.35 -8.80
C ARG A 105 -5.23 -15.97 -10.18
N LEU A 106 -6.02 -15.33 -11.04
CA LEU A 106 -6.16 -15.74 -12.44
C LEU A 106 -4.88 -15.45 -13.26
N GLY A 107 -4.11 -14.42 -12.90
CA GLY A 107 -2.90 -14.01 -13.61
C GLY A 107 -1.62 -14.70 -13.14
N CYS A 108 -1.49 -15.00 -11.86
CA CYS A 108 -0.28 -15.57 -11.27
C CYS A 108 -0.54 -16.57 -10.14
N HIS A 109 0.48 -17.37 -9.81
CA HIS A 109 0.42 -18.27 -8.67
C HIS A 109 0.82 -17.54 -7.38
N THR A 110 -0.13 -17.31 -6.49
CA THR A 110 0.11 -16.69 -5.17
C THR A 110 -0.71 -17.35 -4.07
N THR A 111 -0.11 -17.45 -2.88
CA THR A 111 -0.79 -17.92 -1.67
C THR A 111 -1.75 -16.88 -1.14
N HIS A 112 -1.26 -15.65 -0.98
CA HIS A 112 -2.03 -14.53 -0.45
C HIS A 112 -2.10 -13.37 -1.44
N VAL A 113 -3.22 -12.65 -1.40
CA VAL A 113 -3.37 -11.36 -2.06
C VAL A 113 -3.82 -10.36 -1.01
N THR A 114 -3.23 -9.18 -1.00
CA THR A 114 -3.61 -8.10 -0.09
C THR A 114 -3.56 -6.75 -0.80
N GLU A 115 -4.14 -5.75 -0.18
CA GLU A 115 -4.23 -4.38 -0.65
C GLU A 115 -4.35 -3.41 0.55
N PRO A 116 -4.21 -2.08 0.36
CA PRO A 116 -4.09 -1.16 1.48
C PRO A 116 -5.30 -1.14 2.43
N VAL A 117 -6.51 -1.43 1.97
CA VAL A 117 -7.71 -1.38 2.81
C VAL A 117 -7.74 -2.55 3.80
N SER A 118 -7.57 -3.79 3.31
CA SER A 118 -7.46 -4.97 4.17
C SER A 118 -6.25 -4.88 5.10
N ALA A 119 -5.13 -4.35 4.60
CA ALA A 119 -3.93 -4.12 5.38
C ALA A 119 -4.15 -3.11 6.52
N LEU A 120 -4.85 -1.99 6.24
CA LEU A 120 -5.20 -1.01 7.27
C LEU A 120 -6.10 -1.61 8.35
N VAL A 121 -7.12 -2.36 7.96
CA VAL A 121 -8.03 -3.03 8.91
C VAL A 121 -7.25 -4.01 9.79
N ALA A 122 -6.35 -4.79 9.20
CA ALA A 122 -5.48 -5.71 9.93
C ALA A 122 -4.54 -4.98 10.91
N ALA A 123 -3.90 -3.89 10.45
CA ALA A 123 -3.02 -3.07 11.29
C ALA A 123 -3.79 -2.43 12.47
N CYS A 124 -4.95 -1.83 12.19
CA CYS A 124 -5.80 -1.26 13.24
C CYS A 124 -6.21 -2.31 14.28
N LYS A 125 -6.53 -3.53 13.83
CA LYS A 125 -6.85 -4.64 14.74
C LYS A 125 -5.66 -5.05 15.61
N ALA A 126 -4.47 -5.17 15.01
CA ALA A 126 -3.24 -5.53 15.73
C ALA A 126 -2.87 -4.48 16.80
N MET A 127 -3.04 -3.21 16.47
CA MET A 127 -2.71 -2.08 17.35
C MET A 127 -3.84 -1.66 18.29
N GLY A 128 -5.04 -2.26 18.21
CA GLY A 128 -6.21 -1.86 19.01
C GLY A 128 -6.80 -0.50 18.63
N VAL A 129 -6.53 -0.01 17.41
CA VAL A 129 -7.01 1.26 16.86
C VAL A 129 -8.46 1.13 16.39
N LYS A 130 -9.30 2.10 16.74
CA LYS A 130 -10.70 2.17 16.30
C LYS A 130 -11.07 3.53 15.70
N ARG A 131 -10.50 4.62 16.20
CA ARG A 131 -10.82 5.99 15.80
C ARG A 131 -9.67 6.56 14.97
N LEU A 132 -9.96 6.88 13.72
CA LEU A 132 -8.98 7.40 12.78
C LEU A 132 -9.20 8.89 12.48
N ALA A 133 -8.11 9.65 12.50
CA ALA A 133 -7.99 10.82 11.65
C ALA A 133 -7.60 10.34 10.24
N PHE A 134 -8.29 10.81 9.22
CA PHE A 134 -8.10 10.38 7.85
C PHE A 134 -7.70 11.54 6.96
N LEU A 135 -6.47 11.52 6.43
CA LEU A 135 -5.97 12.51 5.47
C LEU A 135 -5.85 11.87 4.08
N SER A 136 -6.51 12.47 3.09
CA SER A 136 -6.49 12.03 1.69
C SER A 136 -5.97 13.14 0.78
N PRO A 137 -5.28 12.83 -0.33
CA PRO A 137 -5.02 13.83 -1.36
C PRO A 137 -6.27 14.18 -2.17
N TYR A 138 -7.20 13.24 -2.35
CA TYR A 138 -8.28 13.31 -3.33
C TYR A 138 -9.50 14.09 -2.83
N ILE A 139 -10.35 14.50 -3.80
CA ILE A 139 -11.63 15.15 -3.53
C ILE A 139 -12.54 14.28 -2.64
N GLY A 140 -13.51 14.93 -2.00
CA GLY A 140 -14.39 14.29 -1.02
C GLY A 140 -15.17 13.10 -1.57
N GLU A 141 -15.59 13.15 -2.83
CA GLU A 141 -16.38 12.09 -3.50
C GLU A 141 -15.58 10.79 -3.61
N VAL A 142 -14.35 10.82 -4.12
CA VAL A 142 -13.45 9.66 -4.20
C VAL A 142 -13.17 9.09 -2.80
N SER A 143 -12.93 9.96 -1.83
CA SER A 143 -12.63 9.55 -0.46
C SER A 143 -13.86 9.03 0.29
N GLN A 144 -15.09 9.35 -0.15
CA GLN A 144 -16.32 8.94 0.52
C GLN A 144 -16.52 7.43 0.47
N THR A 145 -16.33 6.82 -0.70
CA THR A 145 -16.45 5.35 -0.87
C THR A 145 -15.51 4.62 0.08
N LEU A 146 -14.24 5.05 0.12
CA LEU A 146 -13.24 4.44 1.01
C LEU A 146 -13.62 4.60 2.50
N ARG A 147 -14.06 5.79 2.91
CA ARG A 147 -14.48 6.02 4.31
C ARG A 147 -15.67 5.14 4.69
N GLN A 148 -16.63 4.97 3.78
CA GLN A 148 -17.76 4.09 4.02
C GLN A 148 -17.31 2.64 4.19
N VAL A 149 -16.45 2.13 3.33
CA VAL A 149 -15.88 0.77 3.46
C VAL A 149 -15.18 0.58 4.81
N LEU A 150 -14.38 1.57 5.27
CA LEU A 150 -13.70 1.47 6.56
C LEU A 150 -14.70 1.48 7.75
N VAL A 151 -15.77 2.26 7.68
CA VAL A 151 -16.84 2.26 8.70
C VAL A 151 -17.55 0.91 8.74
N GLU A 152 -17.85 0.30 7.59
CA GLU A 152 -18.43 -1.05 7.52
C GLU A 152 -17.50 -2.12 8.10
N GLN A 153 -16.18 -1.89 8.10
CA GLN A 153 -15.19 -2.74 8.78
C GLN A 153 -15.01 -2.43 10.28
N GLY A 154 -15.83 -1.52 10.83
CA GLY A 154 -15.86 -1.21 12.27
C GLY A 154 -14.86 -0.14 12.72
N LEU A 155 -14.30 0.63 11.79
CA LEU A 155 -13.44 1.79 12.09
C LEU A 155 -14.28 3.07 12.11
N ASP A 156 -14.01 3.94 13.06
CA ASP A 156 -14.63 5.28 13.16
C ASP A 156 -13.69 6.31 12.51
N ILE A 157 -14.20 7.02 11.50
CA ILE A 157 -13.49 8.14 10.88
C ILE A 157 -13.88 9.42 11.63
N THR A 158 -13.22 9.69 12.74
CA THR A 158 -13.53 10.78 13.66
C THR A 158 -13.34 12.16 13.00
N VAL A 159 -12.33 12.29 12.15
CA VAL A 159 -12.05 13.52 11.40
C VAL A 159 -11.48 13.21 10.03
N PHE A 160 -11.89 13.99 9.02
CA PHE A 160 -11.44 13.86 7.63
C PHE A 160 -10.85 15.17 7.12
N GLY A 161 -9.71 15.08 6.44
CA GLY A 161 -9.08 16.17 5.70
C GLY A 161 -8.67 15.73 4.30
N SER A 162 -8.65 16.69 3.38
CA SER A 162 -8.28 16.44 1.98
C SER A 162 -7.52 17.62 1.40
N PHE A 163 -6.55 17.31 0.51
CA PHE A 163 -5.89 18.32 -0.33
C PHE A 163 -6.71 18.71 -1.56
N GLN A 164 -7.78 17.95 -1.88
CA GLN A 164 -8.70 18.15 -3.02
C GLN A 164 -7.99 18.14 -4.39
N GLU A 165 -6.94 17.32 -4.51
CA GLU A 165 -6.20 17.13 -5.73
C GLU A 165 -6.79 15.92 -6.53
N GLN A 166 -6.79 16.00 -7.86
CA GLN A 166 -7.31 14.96 -8.73
C GLN A 166 -6.24 14.37 -9.65
N LEU A 167 -5.15 15.10 -9.89
CA LEU A 167 -4.09 14.66 -10.78
C LEU A 167 -3.04 13.86 -10.03
N GLU A 168 -2.81 12.62 -10.43
CA GLU A 168 -1.83 11.73 -9.82
C GLU A 168 -0.40 12.32 -9.83
N GLU A 169 -0.02 13.02 -10.88
CA GLU A 169 1.27 13.72 -10.96
C GLU A 169 1.45 14.74 -9.84
N ASN A 170 0.40 15.49 -9.49
CA ASN A 170 0.43 16.46 -8.42
C ASN A 170 0.45 15.77 -7.06
N VAL A 171 -0.32 14.69 -6.89
CA VAL A 171 -0.34 13.90 -5.66
C VAL A 171 1.05 13.39 -5.30
N ALA A 172 1.78 12.82 -6.27
CA ALA A 172 3.16 12.34 -6.06
C ALA A 172 4.13 13.45 -5.60
N ARG A 173 3.78 14.71 -5.84
CA ARG A 173 4.61 15.90 -5.54
C ARG A 173 4.14 16.68 -4.31
N ILE A 174 3.10 16.23 -3.62
CA ILE A 174 2.71 16.80 -2.33
C ILE A 174 3.88 16.63 -1.36
N THR A 175 4.40 17.74 -0.86
CA THR A 175 5.62 17.72 -0.06
C THR A 175 5.41 17.09 1.32
N PRO A 176 6.43 16.44 1.89
CA PRO A 176 6.40 15.95 3.27
C PRO A 176 5.97 17.03 4.26
N SER A 177 6.47 18.27 4.14
CA SER A 177 6.10 19.39 5.00
C SER A 177 4.62 19.78 4.91
N SER A 178 4.02 19.69 3.72
CA SER A 178 2.58 19.92 3.53
C SER A 178 1.76 18.84 4.25
N MET A 179 2.18 17.58 4.15
CA MET A 179 1.52 16.46 4.85
C MET A 179 1.66 16.60 6.37
N VAL A 180 2.84 16.95 6.87
CA VAL A 180 3.06 17.17 8.31
C VAL A 180 2.15 18.29 8.83
N SER A 181 2.16 19.45 8.17
CA SER A 181 1.33 20.59 8.57
C SER A 181 -0.18 20.27 8.55
N ALA A 182 -0.65 19.58 7.50
CA ALA A 182 -2.04 19.16 7.39
C ALA A 182 -2.43 18.15 8.46
N SER A 183 -1.57 17.19 8.75
CA SER A 183 -1.78 16.16 9.77
C SER A 183 -1.88 16.77 11.17
N GLN A 184 -0.97 17.66 11.54
CA GLN A 184 -0.98 18.37 12.83
C GLN A 184 -2.26 19.19 13.00
N LYS A 185 -2.66 19.91 11.95
CA LYS A 185 -3.90 20.70 11.96
C LYS A 185 -5.13 19.79 12.10
N LEU A 186 -5.16 18.65 11.38
CA LEU A 186 -6.28 17.73 11.35
C LEU A 186 -6.48 17.05 12.71
N VAL A 187 -5.40 16.58 13.34
CA VAL A 187 -5.45 15.84 14.61
C VAL A 187 -5.62 16.79 15.82
N SER A 188 -5.30 18.08 15.67
CA SER A 188 -5.39 19.04 16.77
C SER A 188 -6.77 19.04 17.44
N LYS A 189 -6.78 18.81 18.76
CA LYS A 189 -7.98 18.73 19.59
C LYS A 189 -8.95 17.60 19.25
N GLN A 190 -8.54 16.63 18.46
CA GLN A 190 -9.35 15.45 18.13
C GLN A 190 -8.97 14.28 19.05
N ASN A 191 -9.98 13.49 19.40
CA ASN A 191 -9.77 12.26 20.17
C ASN A 191 -9.71 11.08 19.22
N VAL A 192 -8.52 10.84 18.65
CA VAL A 192 -8.25 9.77 17.69
C VAL A 192 -7.24 8.77 18.26
N ASP A 193 -7.30 7.53 17.79
CA ASP A 193 -6.36 6.50 18.18
C ASP A 193 -5.15 6.47 17.23
N ALA A 194 -5.33 6.87 15.97
CA ALA A 194 -4.26 6.95 14.98
C ALA A 194 -4.59 7.94 13.84
N LEU A 195 -3.55 8.36 13.11
CA LEU A 195 -3.67 9.07 11.83
C LEU A 195 -3.50 8.08 10.69
N PHE A 196 -4.34 8.16 9.66
CA PHE A 196 -4.18 7.43 8.40
C PHE A 196 -3.92 8.38 7.23
N LEU A 197 -2.77 8.21 6.55
CA LEU A 197 -2.38 8.87 5.31
C LEU A 197 -2.79 7.99 4.13
N SER A 198 -3.84 8.38 3.45
CA SER A 198 -4.50 7.54 2.45
C SER A 198 -4.06 7.91 1.04
N CYS A 199 -3.21 7.17 0.45
CA CYS A 199 -2.83 7.05 -0.96
C CYS A 199 -1.45 6.40 -1.08
N THR A 200 -1.26 5.53 -2.06
CA THR A 200 0.04 4.89 -2.32
C THR A 200 1.03 5.83 -3.01
N ASN A 201 0.54 6.86 -3.67
CA ASN A 201 1.37 7.85 -4.37
C ASN A 201 1.84 9.02 -3.49
N LEU A 202 1.56 8.99 -2.17
CA LEU A 202 2.10 9.93 -1.18
C LEU A 202 3.44 9.45 -0.60
N GLN A 203 4.45 10.31 -0.57
CA GLN A 203 5.76 10.03 0.04
C GLN A 203 5.66 10.07 1.57
N SER A 204 5.24 8.96 2.16
CA SER A 204 4.83 8.89 3.55
C SER A 204 5.91 8.40 4.53
N PHE A 205 6.80 7.49 4.10
CA PHE A 205 7.74 6.83 5.01
C PHE A 205 8.66 7.80 5.75
N SER A 206 9.10 8.84 5.07
CA SER A 206 10.04 9.82 5.64
C SER A 206 9.45 10.68 6.78
N ILE A 207 8.12 10.70 6.94
CA ILE A 207 7.44 11.56 7.93
C ILE A 207 6.73 10.78 9.04
N VAL A 208 6.65 9.46 8.95
CA VAL A 208 5.91 8.64 9.92
C VAL A 208 6.45 8.86 11.34
N GLU A 209 7.76 8.72 11.52
CA GLU A 209 8.38 8.85 12.84
C GLU A 209 8.23 10.26 13.42
N GLU A 210 8.45 11.29 12.61
CA GLU A 210 8.26 12.69 13.01
C GLU A 210 6.81 12.96 13.43
N LEU A 211 5.84 12.44 12.66
CA LEU A 211 4.43 12.60 12.96
C LEU A 211 4.02 11.86 14.24
N GLU A 212 4.45 10.63 14.45
CA GLU A 212 4.18 9.89 15.69
C GLU A 212 4.70 10.64 16.92
N GLN A 213 5.92 11.19 16.82
CA GLN A 213 6.51 11.99 17.90
C GLN A 213 5.72 13.27 18.17
N SER A 214 5.27 13.97 17.13
CA SER A 214 4.55 15.24 17.29
C SER A 214 3.09 15.09 17.68
N LEU A 215 2.41 14.05 17.18
CA LEU A 215 0.99 13.78 17.40
C LEU A 215 0.71 12.92 18.63
N GLN A 216 1.73 12.21 19.16
CA GLN A 216 1.62 11.24 20.26
C GLN A 216 0.57 10.15 19.99
N CYS A 217 0.43 9.74 18.74
CA CYS A 217 -0.39 8.60 18.31
C CYS A 217 0.24 7.91 17.09
N PRO A 218 -0.07 6.62 16.85
CA PRO A 218 0.36 5.90 15.67
C PRO A 218 0.01 6.61 14.37
N VAL A 219 0.93 6.51 13.39
CA VAL A 219 0.72 7.02 12.03
C VAL A 219 0.80 5.87 11.04
N LEU A 220 -0.30 5.62 10.38
CA LEU A 220 -0.47 4.59 9.36
C LEU A 220 -0.52 5.27 7.98
N SER A 221 0.18 4.72 7.01
CA SER A 221 0.01 5.12 5.60
C SER A 221 -0.36 3.91 4.76
N SER A 222 -0.97 4.16 3.60
CA SER A 222 -1.31 3.09 2.65
C SER A 222 -0.12 2.19 2.35
N ASN A 223 1.04 2.77 2.13
CA ASN A 223 2.27 2.04 1.82
C ASN A 223 2.80 1.26 3.02
N LEU A 224 2.78 1.89 4.20
CA LEU A 224 3.27 1.27 5.43
C LEU A 224 2.43 0.05 5.81
N VAL A 225 1.10 0.19 5.82
CA VAL A 225 0.22 -0.94 6.18
C VAL A 225 0.27 -2.04 5.14
N LEU A 226 0.39 -1.71 3.84
CA LEU A 226 0.52 -2.71 2.78
C LEU A 226 1.83 -3.49 2.92
N ALA A 227 2.95 -2.81 3.11
CA ALA A 227 4.24 -3.45 3.31
C ALA A 227 4.25 -4.37 4.54
N TRP A 228 3.78 -3.86 5.69
CA TRP A 228 3.64 -4.64 6.92
C TRP A 228 2.77 -5.89 6.73
N HIS A 229 1.61 -5.73 6.09
CA HIS A 229 0.68 -6.85 5.92
C HIS A 229 1.21 -7.89 4.94
N MET A 230 1.90 -7.48 3.88
CA MET A 230 2.58 -8.42 2.97
C MET A 230 3.61 -9.26 3.71
N MET A 231 4.44 -8.64 4.55
CA MET A 231 5.42 -9.37 5.36
C MET A 231 4.74 -10.30 6.36
N THR A 232 3.72 -9.84 7.05
CA THR A 232 2.95 -10.64 8.02
C THR A 232 2.31 -11.86 7.38
N LEU A 233 1.70 -11.72 6.20
CA LEU A 233 1.08 -12.83 5.46
C LEU A 233 2.11 -13.85 4.95
N ALA A 234 3.33 -13.42 4.66
CA ALA A 234 4.44 -14.30 4.30
C ALA A 234 5.12 -14.96 5.53
N GLY A 235 4.66 -14.67 6.75
CA GLY A 235 5.30 -15.16 7.97
C GLY A 235 6.65 -14.50 8.24
N MET A 236 6.93 -13.36 7.60
CA MET A 236 8.16 -12.61 7.75
C MET A 236 7.99 -11.49 8.77
N CYS A 237 9.04 -11.19 9.50
CA CYS A 237 9.09 -10.09 10.44
C CYS A 237 10.16 -9.08 10.00
N SER A 238 9.78 -7.83 9.93
CA SER A 238 10.75 -6.76 9.71
C SER A 238 10.64 -5.78 10.88
N HIS A 239 11.40 -6.04 11.93
CA HIS A 239 11.53 -5.04 13.00
C HIS A 239 12.34 -3.85 12.46
N ARG A 240 11.63 -2.79 12.10
CA ARG A 240 12.20 -1.51 11.67
C ARG A 240 11.93 -0.47 12.75
N THR A 241 12.99 0.07 13.31
CA THR A 241 12.91 1.08 14.38
C THR A 241 12.73 2.51 13.87
N ASP A 242 12.87 2.70 12.58
CA ASP A 242 12.89 3.99 11.87
C ASP A 242 11.64 4.26 11.00
N MET A 243 10.61 3.42 11.10
CA MET A 243 9.40 3.52 10.27
C MET A 243 8.10 3.43 11.09
N GLY A 244 8.10 4.04 12.29
CA GLY A 244 6.92 4.12 13.14
C GLY A 244 6.61 2.86 13.96
N SER A 245 5.60 2.99 14.80
CA SER A 245 5.21 1.98 15.79
C SER A 245 4.71 0.67 15.16
N LEU A 246 4.05 0.72 13.99
CA LEU A 246 3.55 -0.48 13.33
C LEU A 246 4.68 -1.47 12.99
N LEU A 247 5.76 -1.02 12.35
CA LEU A 247 6.89 -1.90 11.98
C LEU A 247 7.87 -2.16 13.13
N ARG A 248 7.80 -1.36 14.20
CA ARG A 248 8.64 -1.52 15.38
C ARG A 248 8.08 -2.56 16.36
N GLU A 249 6.76 -2.65 16.51
CA GLU A 249 6.12 -3.37 17.62
C GLU A 249 5.26 -4.56 17.15
N HIS A 250 4.93 -4.63 15.87
CA HIS A 250 4.04 -5.62 15.27
C HIS A 250 4.62 -6.24 14.00
#